data_a2f32486e24dae3ab06fb1a3493bec1e
#
_entry.id   a2f32486e24dae3ab06fb1a3493bec1e
#
_cell.length_a   1.000
_cell.length_b   1.000
_cell.length_c   1.000
_cell.angle_alpha   90.00
_cell.angle_beta   90.00
_cell.angle_gamma   90.00
#
_symmetry.space_group_name_H-M   'P 1'
#
loop_
_entity.id
_entity.type
_entity.pdbx_description
1 polymer ?
#
loop_
_entity_poly.entity_id
_entity_poly.type
_entity_poly.pdbx_seq_one_letter_code
_entity_poly.pdbx_strand_id
1 'polypeptide(L)'
;MATVKLVDENDPHPIIRRVFADIKATKKIDFIPNIWRALASHPEHLELCWTRLKAIMQPGKVDLLTKEIVALAVSVTNSCRYCINSHTAATQKLGLTNEQLGEVLAVIGLYNQMNKLADAYQIEPDILPEPR
;
A
#
# COMPACT_ATOMS: atom_id res chain seq x y z
N MET A 1 -5.16 16.83 8.50
CA MET A 1 -6.58 16.99 8.12
C MET A 1 -6.72 16.58 6.66
N ALA A 2 -7.80 15.86 6.28
CA ALA A 2 -8.03 15.51 4.88
C ALA A 2 -8.39 16.76 4.07
N THR A 3 -7.97 16.81 2.80
CA THR A 3 -8.25 17.94 1.89
C THR A 3 -9.67 17.89 1.31
N VAL A 4 -10.37 16.76 1.45
CA VAL A 4 -11.77 16.59 1.09
C VAL A 4 -12.57 16.13 2.30
N LYS A 5 -13.87 16.38 2.31
CA LYS A 5 -14.77 15.81 3.32
C LYS A 5 -14.82 14.28 3.11
N LEU A 6 -14.55 13.54 4.17
CA LEU A 6 -14.65 12.08 4.13
C LEU A 6 -16.13 11.69 4.01
N VAL A 7 -16.44 10.87 3.03
CA VAL A 7 -17.81 10.36 2.80
C VAL A 7 -18.22 9.46 3.95
N ASP A 8 -19.49 9.53 4.32
CA ASP A 8 -20.08 8.69 5.40
C ASP A 8 -20.04 7.21 4.99
N GLU A 9 -19.81 6.34 5.96
CA GLU A 9 -19.77 4.89 5.70
C GLU A 9 -21.13 4.32 5.27
N ASN A 10 -22.22 5.01 5.61
CA ASN A 10 -23.59 4.64 5.27
C ASN A 10 -24.13 5.45 4.08
N ASP A 11 -23.28 6.10 3.29
CA ASP A 11 -23.70 6.88 2.13
C ASP A 11 -24.60 6.04 1.21
N PRO A 12 -25.76 6.56 0.78
CA PRO A 12 -26.73 5.80 -0.01
C PRO A 12 -26.34 5.57 -1.45
N HIS A 13 -25.28 6.20 -1.97
CA HIS A 13 -24.88 6.09 -3.36
C HIS A 13 -24.58 4.62 -3.73
N PRO A 14 -25.16 4.05 -4.82
CA PRO A 14 -25.09 2.61 -5.10
C PRO A 14 -23.66 2.09 -5.24
N ILE A 15 -22.78 2.82 -5.93
CA ILE A 15 -21.36 2.43 -6.11
C ILE A 15 -20.65 2.43 -4.75
N ILE A 16 -20.82 3.48 -3.95
CA ILE A 16 -20.16 3.62 -2.64
C ILE A 16 -20.57 2.47 -1.72
N ARG A 17 -21.87 2.20 -1.58
CA ARG A 17 -22.38 1.11 -0.76
C ARG A 17 -21.80 -0.25 -1.17
N ARG A 18 -21.78 -0.54 -2.47
CA ARG A 18 -21.25 -1.81 -2.99
C ARG A 18 -19.76 -1.93 -2.71
N VAL A 19 -18.99 -0.90 -3.02
CA VAL A 19 -17.53 -0.91 -2.81
C VAL A 19 -17.18 -0.97 -1.33
N PHE A 20 -17.83 -0.20 -0.49
CA PHE A 20 -17.58 -0.22 0.96
C PHE A 20 -17.92 -1.58 1.58
N ALA A 21 -19.00 -2.22 1.18
CA ALA A 21 -19.33 -3.56 1.63
C ALA A 21 -18.26 -4.58 1.20
N ASP A 22 -17.77 -4.50 -0.03
CA ASP A 22 -16.70 -5.38 -0.54
C ASP A 22 -15.35 -5.12 0.16
N ILE A 23 -15.03 -3.88 0.49
CA ILE A 23 -13.84 -3.53 1.29
C ILE A 23 -13.90 -4.21 2.66
N LYS A 24 -15.01 -4.06 3.39
CA LYS A 24 -15.18 -4.67 4.72
C LYS A 24 -15.05 -6.20 4.65
N ALA A 25 -15.69 -6.82 3.69
CA ALA A 25 -15.66 -8.27 3.50
C ALA A 25 -14.25 -8.76 3.13
N THR A 26 -13.57 -8.12 2.17
CA THR A 26 -12.26 -8.52 1.68
C THR A 26 -11.17 -8.33 2.73
N LYS A 27 -11.17 -7.19 3.42
CA LYS A 27 -10.17 -6.86 4.44
C LYS A 27 -10.50 -7.43 5.83
N LYS A 28 -11.70 -7.98 6.01
CA LYS A 28 -12.22 -8.51 7.30
C LYS A 28 -12.13 -7.45 8.40
N ILE A 29 -12.67 -6.27 8.13
CA ILE A 29 -12.76 -5.12 9.04
C ILE A 29 -14.20 -4.61 9.11
N ASP A 30 -14.53 -3.91 10.19
CA ASP A 30 -15.87 -3.37 10.46
C ASP A 30 -16.01 -1.87 10.16
N PHE A 31 -14.94 -1.24 9.71
CA PHE A 31 -14.91 0.19 9.36
C PHE A 31 -14.34 0.39 7.94
N ILE A 32 -14.53 1.59 7.39
CA ILE A 32 -13.93 1.98 6.11
C ILE A 32 -12.71 2.87 6.34
N PRO A 33 -11.49 2.43 5.96
CA PRO A 33 -10.29 3.27 6.07
C PRO A 33 -10.43 4.61 5.33
N ASN A 34 -9.89 5.66 5.92
CA ASN A 34 -10.10 7.04 5.47
C ASN A 34 -9.73 7.30 4.00
N ILE A 35 -8.74 6.58 3.47
CA ILE A 35 -8.39 6.72 2.04
C ILE A 35 -9.57 6.37 1.13
N TRP A 36 -10.32 5.31 1.44
CA TRP A 36 -11.49 4.91 0.66
C TRP A 36 -12.65 5.89 0.81
N ARG A 37 -12.84 6.45 2.02
CA ARG A 37 -13.82 7.49 2.28
C ARG A 37 -13.48 8.80 1.54
N ALA A 38 -12.19 9.12 1.41
CA ALA A 38 -11.74 10.26 0.61
C ALA A 38 -11.96 10.02 -0.90
N LEU A 39 -11.58 8.83 -1.41
CA LEU A 39 -11.79 8.45 -2.81
C LEU A 39 -13.29 8.40 -3.18
N ALA A 40 -14.16 8.12 -2.22
CA ALA A 40 -15.61 8.09 -2.41
C ALA A 40 -16.22 9.46 -2.76
N SER A 41 -15.47 10.56 -2.63
CA SER A 41 -15.86 11.86 -3.20
C SER A 41 -16.03 11.81 -4.73
N HIS A 42 -15.48 10.80 -5.39
CA HIS A 42 -15.68 10.47 -6.80
C HIS A 42 -15.94 8.95 -6.92
N PRO A 43 -17.23 8.52 -6.90
CA PRO A 43 -17.58 7.11 -6.76
C PRO A 43 -16.99 6.19 -7.83
N GLU A 44 -16.95 6.60 -9.09
CA GLU A 44 -16.38 5.83 -10.18
C GLU A 44 -14.86 5.63 -10.00
N HIS A 45 -14.17 6.65 -9.53
CA HIS A 45 -12.73 6.56 -9.21
C HIS A 45 -12.47 5.64 -8.01
N LEU A 46 -13.30 5.71 -6.99
CA LEU A 46 -13.26 4.77 -5.86
C LEU A 46 -13.34 3.32 -6.37
N GLU A 47 -14.31 3.02 -7.23
CA GLU A 47 -14.51 1.67 -7.78
C GLU A 47 -13.29 1.20 -8.59
N LEU A 48 -12.75 2.04 -9.46
CA LEU A 48 -11.55 1.72 -10.25
C LEU A 48 -10.33 1.45 -9.36
N CYS A 49 -10.09 2.30 -8.37
CA CYS A 49 -8.98 2.12 -7.42
C CYS A 49 -9.14 0.84 -6.60
N TRP A 50 -10.33 0.57 -6.08
CA TRP A 50 -10.58 -0.62 -5.28
C TRP A 50 -10.44 -1.90 -6.11
N THR A 51 -11.02 -1.94 -7.30
CA THR A 51 -10.93 -3.09 -8.21
C THR A 51 -9.48 -3.41 -8.55
N ARG A 52 -8.69 -2.39 -8.88
CA ARG A 52 -7.27 -2.55 -9.18
C ARG A 52 -6.49 -3.06 -7.97
N LEU A 53 -6.68 -2.46 -6.80
CA LEU A 53 -6.00 -2.87 -5.56
C LEU A 53 -6.34 -4.33 -5.24
N LYS A 54 -7.62 -4.68 -5.25
CA LYS A 54 -8.10 -6.03 -4.96
C LYS A 54 -7.47 -7.07 -5.91
N ALA A 55 -7.40 -6.76 -7.20
CA ALA A 55 -6.79 -7.66 -8.19
C ALA A 55 -5.28 -7.85 -7.95
N ILE A 56 -4.55 -6.77 -7.62
CA ILE A 56 -3.09 -6.81 -7.46
C ILE A 56 -2.69 -7.44 -6.12
N MET A 57 -3.41 -7.14 -5.04
CA MET A 57 -3.03 -7.55 -3.68
C MET A 57 -3.54 -8.95 -3.30
N GLN A 58 -4.20 -9.67 -4.20
CA GLN A 58 -4.49 -11.08 -3.95
C GLN A 58 -3.21 -11.92 -3.96
N PRO A 59 -3.14 -13.01 -3.16
CA PRO A 59 -2.07 -13.98 -3.26
C PRO A 59 -1.97 -14.54 -4.68
N GLY A 60 -0.75 -14.62 -5.19
CA GLY A 60 -0.46 -15.12 -6.53
C GLY A 60 0.88 -15.87 -6.51
N LYS A 61 1.68 -15.72 -7.55
CA LYS A 61 3.08 -16.22 -7.54
C LYS A 61 3.95 -15.52 -6.50
N VAL A 62 3.56 -14.31 -6.09
CA VAL A 62 4.12 -13.59 -4.94
C VAL A 62 3.08 -13.63 -3.83
N ASP A 63 3.47 -14.08 -2.64
CA ASP A 63 2.59 -14.16 -1.48
C ASP A 63 2.21 -12.78 -0.94
N LEU A 64 1.16 -12.74 -0.12
CA LEU A 64 0.60 -11.48 0.37
C LEU A 64 1.57 -10.74 1.30
N LEU A 65 2.33 -11.44 2.16
CA LEU A 65 3.29 -10.80 3.07
C LEU A 65 4.37 -10.07 2.26
N THR A 66 4.90 -10.72 1.24
CA THR A 66 5.89 -10.10 0.33
C THR A 66 5.29 -8.87 -0.36
N LYS A 67 4.05 -8.93 -0.84
CA LYS A 67 3.36 -7.77 -1.44
C LYS A 67 3.20 -6.60 -0.45
N GLU A 68 2.84 -6.89 0.80
CA GLU A 68 2.71 -5.87 1.84
C GLU A 68 4.08 -5.27 2.23
N ILE A 69 5.15 -6.07 2.27
CA ILE A 69 6.52 -5.56 2.48
C ILE A 69 6.94 -4.63 1.32
N VAL A 70 6.67 -5.00 0.08
CA VAL A 70 6.93 -4.13 -1.09
C VAL A 70 6.14 -2.82 -0.99
N ALA A 71 4.86 -2.89 -0.63
CA ALA A 71 4.02 -1.70 -0.42
C ALA A 71 4.55 -0.81 0.72
N LEU A 72 5.03 -1.43 1.82
CA LEU A 72 5.67 -0.71 2.92
C LEU A 72 6.96 -0.01 2.45
N ALA A 73 7.81 -0.69 1.69
CA ALA A 73 9.05 -0.11 1.16
C ALA A 73 8.80 1.11 0.27
N VAL A 74 7.83 1.00 -0.63
CA VAL A 74 7.39 2.12 -1.48
C VAL A 74 6.84 3.27 -0.62
N SER A 75 6.07 2.95 0.42
CA SER A 75 5.46 3.94 1.31
C SER A 75 6.50 4.72 2.12
N VAL A 76 7.51 4.03 2.63
CA VAL A 76 8.63 4.66 3.36
C VAL A 76 9.43 5.56 2.43
N THR A 77 9.78 5.05 1.24
CA THR A 77 10.55 5.81 0.23
C THR A 77 9.83 7.09 -0.20
N ASN A 78 8.50 7.04 -0.33
CA ASN A 78 7.68 8.19 -0.70
C ASN A 78 7.21 9.04 0.51
N SER A 79 7.64 8.71 1.73
CA SER A 79 7.27 9.43 2.97
C SER A 79 5.75 9.53 3.19
N CYS A 80 4.99 8.50 2.79
CA CYS A 80 3.54 8.44 2.97
C CYS A 80 3.20 7.94 4.37
N ARG A 81 3.08 8.83 5.35
CA ARG A 81 2.79 8.48 6.75
C ARG A 81 1.54 7.59 6.90
N TYR A 82 0.47 7.89 6.18
CA TYR A 82 -0.76 7.07 6.19
C TYR A 82 -0.47 5.64 5.72
N CYS A 83 0.24 5.51 4.59
CA CYS A 83 0.54 4.21 3.98
C CYS A 83 1.53 3.40 4.83
N ILE A 84 2.54 4.05 5.43
CA ILE A 84 3.49 3.41 6.35
C ILE A 84 2.73 2.73 7.49
N ASN A 85 1.85 3.45 8.19
CA ASN A 85 1.06 2.89 9.28
C ASN A 85 0.18 1.72 8.80
N SER A 86 -0.48 1.88 7.66
CA SER A 86 -1.39 0.89 7.09
C SER A 86 -0.68 -0.42 6.72
N HIS A 87 0.45 -0.33 6.01
CA HIS A 87 1.21 -1.50 5.58
C HIS A 87 2.02 -2.13 6.70
N THR A 88 2.51 -1.35 7.67
CA THR A 88 3.10 -1.90 8.91
C THR A 88 2.07 -2.75 9.65
N ALA A 89 0.86 -2.24 9.88
CA ALA A 89 -0.19 -3.00 10.54
C ALA A 89 -0.57 -4.27 9.74
N ALA A 90 -0.61 -4.20 8.41
CA ALA A 90 -0.90 -5.34 7.56
C ALA A 90 0.19 -6.42 7.64
N THR A 91 1.48 -6.05 7.58
CA THR A 91 2.60 -6.99 7.72
C THR A 91 2.62 -7.66 9.08
N GLN A 92 2.37 -6.91 10.16
CA GLN A 92 2.27 -7.47 11.51
C GLN A 92 1.10 -8.46 11.64
N LYS A 93 -0.06 -8.13 11.07
CA LYS A 93 -1.21 -9.04 11.04
C LYS A 93 -0.91 -10.34 10.28
N LEU A 94 -0.02 -10.29 9.30
CA LEU A 94 0.46 -11.46 8.54
C LEU A 94 1.63 -12.19 9.22
N GLY A 95 2.00 -11.79 10.44
CA GLY A 95 2.97 -12.50 11.27
C GLY A 95 4.38 -11.93 11.25
N LEU A 96 4.62 -10.78 10.60
CA LEU A 96 5.94 -10.14 10.66
C LEU A 96 6.23 -9.67 12.10
N THR A 97 7.33 -10.15 12.67
CA THR A 97 7.76 -9.76 14.04
C THR A 97 8.37 -8.36 14.03
N ASN A 98 8.49 -7.75 15.23
CA ASN A 98 9.17 -6.45 15.36
C ASN A 98 10.65 -6.51 14.93
N GLU A 99 11.33 -7.62 15.19
CA GLU A 99 12.71 -7.83 14.76
C GLU A 99 12.82 -7.88 13.24
N GLN A 100 11.96 -8.66 12.59
CA GLN A 100 11.88 -8.73 11.13
C GLN A 100 11.50 -7.37 10.51
N LEU A 101 10.56 -6.64 11.12
CA LEU A 101 10.22 -5.29 10.68
C LEU A 101 11.44 -4.36 10.78
N GLY A 102 12.22 -4.46 11.86
CA GLY A 102 13.47 -3.71 12.02
C GLY A 102 14.47 -3.98 10.88
N GLU A 103 14.66 -5.26 10.50
CA GLU A 103 15.51 -5.63 9.37
C GLU A 103 14.99 -5.10 8.04
N VAL A 104 13.67 -5.21 7.79
CA VAL A 104 13.03 -4.65 6.59
C VAL A 104 13.26 -3.15 6.48
N LEU A 105 13.06 -2.41 7.58
CA LEU A 105 13.27 -0.97 7.61
C LEU A 105 14.74 -0.60 7.42
N ALA A 106 15.67 -1.39 7.96
CA ALA A 106 17.09 -1.21 7.74
C ALA A 106 17.48 -1.36 6.26
N VAL A 107 16.94 -2.36 5.57
CA VAL A 107 17.14 -2.54 4.12
C VAL A 107 16.58 -1.35 3.34
N ILE A 108 15.37 -0.91 3.67
CA ILE A 108 14.74 0.24 3.01
C ILE A 108 15.60 1.50 3.20
N GLY A 109 16.04 1.78 4.42
CA GLY A 109 16.89 2.94 4.73
C GLY A 109 18.23 2.91 3.99
N LEU A 110 18.89 1.74 3.98
CA LEU A 110 20.13 1.53 3.26
C LEU A 110 19.96 1.83 1.76
N TYR A 111 18.95 1.25 1.12
CA TYR A 111 18.78 1.43 -0.32
C TYR A 111 18.23 2.80 -0.72
N ASN A 112 17.48 3.48 0.13
CA ASN A 112 17.19 4.90 -0.06
C ASN A 112 18.47 5.74 -0.11
N GLN A 113 19.46 5.43 0.75
CA GLN A 113 20.78 6.06 0.72
C GLN A 113 21.55 5.66 -0.55
N MET A 114 21.68 4.35 -0.82
CA MET A 114 22.49 3.84 -1.94
C MET A 114 21.96 4.32 -3.29
N ASN A 115 20.67 4.36 -3.48
CA ASN A 115 20.06 4.87 -4.71
C ASN A 115 20.38 6.35 -4.92
N LYS A 116 20.35 7.16 -3.86
CA LYS A 116 20.73 8.57 -3.93
C LYS A 116 22.21 8.76 -4.25
N LEU A 117 23.08 7.92 -3.71
CA LEU A 117 24.52 7.98 -4.00
C LEU A 117 24.82 7.55 -5.45
N ALA A 118 24.20 6.45 -5.91
CA ALA A 118 24.38 5.99 -7.29
C ALA A 118 23.93 7.05 -8.31
N ASP A 119 22.79 7.69 -8.06
CA ASP A 119 22.26 8.78 -8.87
C ASP A 119 23.17 10.02 -8.82
N ALA A 120 23.58 10.44 -7.62
CA ALA A 120 24.45 11.60 -7.43
C ALA A 120 25.83 11.44 -8.09
N TYR A 121 26.37 10.22 -8.07
CA TYR A 121 27.64 9.90 -8.76
C TYR A 121 27.47 9.57 -10.25
N GLN A 122 26.21 9.52 -10.76
CA GLN A 122 25.89 9.19 -12.16
C GLN A 122 26.54 7.87 -12.61
N ILE A 123 26.44 6.82 -11.75
CA ILE A 123 27.06 5.53 -12.01
C ILE A 123 26.34 4.80 -13.15
N GLU A 124 27.12 4.42 -14.17
CA GLU A 124 26.60 3.59 -15.26
C GLU A 124 26.36 2.15 -14.78
N PRO A 125 25.28 1.49 -15.24
CA PRO A 125 25.00 0.10 -14.90
C PRO A 125 26.08 -0.85 -15.46
N ASP A 126 26.71 -1.63 -14.59
CA ASP A 126 27.76 -2.61 -14.91
C ASP A 126 27.33 -4.05 -14.62
N ILE A 127 26.25 -4.24 -13.87
CA ILE A 127 25.62 -5.53 -13.60
C ILE A 127 24.25 -5.54 -14.27
N LEU A 128 24.12 -6.35 -15.32
CA LEU A 128 22.89 -6.45 -16.09
C LEU A 128 22.18 -7.79 -15.84
N PRO A 129 20.84 -7.81 -15.79
CA PRO A 129 20.12 -9.07 -15.69
C PRO A 129 20.33 -9.91 -16.95
N GLU A 130 20.42 -11.24 -16.77
CA GLU A 130 20.49 -12.13 -17.93
C GLU A 130 19.17 -12.07 -18.71
N PRO A 131 19.23 -12.03 -20.05
CA PRO A 131 18.05 -12.13 -20.89
C PRO A 131 17.42 -13.52 -20.70
N ARG A 132 16.09 -13.55 -20.49
CA ARG A 132 15.30 -14.78 -20.31
C ARG A 132 14.50 -15.11 -21.54
#